data_5d8dad2effa45d5f308d98f8ab0d7e83
#
_entry.id   5d8dad2effa45d5f308d98f8ab0d7e83
#
_cell.length_a   1.000
_cell.length_b   1.000
_cell.length_c   1.000
_cell.angle_alpha   90.00
_cell.angle_beta   90.00
_cell.angle_gamma   90.00
#
_symmetry.space_group_name_H-M   'P 1'
#
loop_
_entity.id
_entity.type
_entity.pdbx_description
1 polymer ?
#
loop_
_entity_poly.entity_id
_entity_poly.type
_entity_poly.pdbx_seq_one_letter_code
_entity_poly.pdbx_strand_id
1 'polypeptide(L)'
;MVDLGLLALRSAGILLAFTFGIQKIGWYIAAFHSHKPLSSVGLAPLIAQMGFPAPVILALWVTFNESIGALLIGCGLFTRVLAISAALGMAGALYTSVRLGEDWLRAALYLIVFLALLLTGAGKYSIDRALEIRKANRSASRTDSATS
;
A
#
# COMPACT_ATOMS: atom_id res chain seq x y z
N MET A 1 16.65 13.33 -13.00
CA MET A 1 15.90 14.03 -11.92
C MET A 1 14.54 13.37 -11.61
N VAL A 2 13.77 12.96 -12.61
CA VAL A 2 12.45 12.30 -12.39
C VAL A 2 12.57 11.05 -11.50
N ASP A 3 13.55 10.19 -11.73
CA ASP A 3 13.73 8.94 -10.98
C ASP A 3 14.03 9.16 -9.48
N LEU A 4 14.72 10.25 -9.12
CA LEU A 4 14.95 10.64 -7.73
C LEU A 4 13.67 11.16 -7.09
N GLY A 5 12.83 11.91 -7.83
CA GLY A 5 11.51 12.32 -7.36
C GLY A 5 10.60 11.14 -7.10
N LEU A 6 10.63 10.10 -7.95
CA LEU A 6 9.89 8.87 -7.75
C LEU A 6 10.39 8.09 -6.52
N LEU A 7 11.70 8.06 -6.29
CA LEU A 7 12.25 7.46 -5.07
C LEU A 7 11.76 8.20 -3.81
N ALA A 8 11.73 9.53 -3.85
CA ALA A 8 11.20 10.34 -2.76
C ALA A 8 9.69 10.09 -2.53
N LEU A 9 8.88 10.00 -3.60
CA LEU A 9 7.45 9.64 -3.48
C LEU A 9 7.26 8.24 -2.87
N ARG A 10 8.11 7.28 -3.22
CA ARG A 10 8.06 5.91 -2.67
C ARG A 10 8.45 5.86 -1.19
N SER A 11 9.35 6.75 -0.74
CA SER A 11 9.68 6.84 0.69
C SER A 11 8.47 7.22 1.56
N ALA A 12 7.45 7.88 1.01
CA ALA A 12 6.19 8.11 1.69
C ALA A 12 5.48 6.79 2.05
N GLY A 13 5.59 5.74 1.22
CA GLY A 13 5.10 4.41 1.56
C GLY A 13 5.82 3.82 2.78
N ILE A 14 7.15 3.94 2.82
CA ILE A 14 7.95 3.49 3.98
C ILE A 14 7.51 4.25 5.23
N LEU A 15 7.36 5.57 5.13
CA LEU A 15 6.90 6.40 6.25
C LEU A 15 5.51 5.97 6.73
N LEU A 16 4.57 5.72 5.82
CA LEU A 16 3.23 5.24 6.15
C LEU A 16 3.27 3.90 6.91
N ALA A 17 4.09 2.96 6.44
CA ALA A 17 4.22 1.64 7.06
C ALA A 17 4.73 1.75 8.51
N PHE A 18 5.75 2.55 8.75
CA PHE A 18 6.35 2.71 10.08
C PHE A 18 5.47 3.54 11.03
N THR A 19 4.76 4.56 10.53
CA THR A 19 3.94 5.44 11.38
C THR A 19 2.59 4.82 11.73
N PHE A 20 1.95 4.12 10.79
CA PHE A 20 0.58 3.61 10.96
C PHE A 20 0.49 2.11 10.81
N GLY A 21 1.24 1.51 9.87
CA GLY A 21 1.14 0.09 9.56
C GLY A 21 1.56 -0.81 10.72
N ILE A 22 2.71 -0.55 11.33
CA ILE A 22 3.23 -1.33 12.47
C ILE A 22 2.27 -1.28 13.65
N GLN A 23 1.74 -0.10 13.96
CA GLN A 23 0.78 0.08 15.06
C GLN A 23 -0.49 -0.78 14.83
N LYS A 24 -1.03 -0.78 13.61
CA LYS A 24 -2.22 -1.58 13.28
C LYS A 24 -1.97 -3.07 13.38
N ILE A 25 -0.82 -3.55 12.93
CA ILE A 25 -0.41 -4.95 13.14
C ILE A 25 -0.38 -5.29 14.64
N GLY A 26 0.17 -4.39 15.47
CA GLY A 26 0.21 -4.56 16.91
C GLY A 26 -1.18 -4.74 17.54
N TRP A 27 -2.20 -4.03 17.05
CA TRP A 27 -3.58 -4.22 17.54
C TRP A 27 -4.12 -5.63 17.30
N TYR A 28 -3.84 -6.22 16.13
CA TYR A 28 -4.30 -7.56 15.79
C TYR A 28 -3.52 -8.64 16.54
N ILE A 29 -2.21 -8.45 16.75
CA ILE A 29 -1.40 -9.35 17.59
C ILE A 29 -1.92 -9.35 19.04
N ALA A 30 -2.16 -8.18 19.62
CA ALA A 30 -2.71 -8.05 20.96
C ALA A 30 -4.11 -8.67 21.08
N ALA A 31 -4.95 -8.52 20.06
CA ALA A 31 -6.26 -9.13 20.02
C ALA A 31 -6.20 -10.66 19.99
N PHE A 32 -5.28 -11.21 19.20
CA PHE A 32 -5.06 -12.66 19.14
C PHE A 32 -4.65 -13.23 20.50
N HIS A 33 -3.71 -12.58 21.21
CA HIS A 33 -3.32 -12.99 22.57
C HIS A 33 -4.44 -12.85 23.60
N SER A 34 -5.33 -11.87 23.41
CA SER A 34 -6.44 -11.61 24.35
C SER A 34 -7.74 -12.33 23.98
N HIS A 35 -7.73 -13.18 22.95
CA HIS A 35 -8.91 -13.87 22.41
C HIS A 35 -10.09 -12.93 22.07
N LYS A 36 -9.81 -11.67 21.69
CA LYS A 36 -10.84 -10.70 21.30
C LYS A 36 -11.32 -10.96 19.87
N PRO A 37 -12.61 -10.82 19.59
CA PRO A 37 -13.12 -10.98 18.23
C PRO A 37 -12.58 -9.86 17.33
N LEU A 38 -12.17 -10.20 16.10
CA LEU A 38 -11.61 -9.24 15.13
C LEU A 38 -12.56 -8.08 14.81
N SER A 39 -13.86 -8.28 14.95
CA SER A 39 -14.87 -7.24 14.77
C SER A 39 -14.80 -6.10 15.79
N SER A 40 -14.17 -6.33 16.94
CA SER A 40 -13.99 -5.32 18.00
C SER A 40 -12.62 -4.65 17.98
N VAL A 41 -11.77 -4.94 16.99
CA VAL A 41 -10.35 -4.54 16.97
C VAL A 41 -10.04 -3.63 15.80
N GLY A 42 -9.11 -2.71 16.02
CA GLY A 42 -8.57 -1.85 14.98
C GLY A 42 -9.62 -0.96 14.34
N LEU A 43 -9.69 -0.97 13.01
CA LEU A 43 -10.62 -0.16 12.22
C LEU A 43 -12.00 -0.82 12.02
N ALA A 44 -12.18 -2.09 12.37
CA ALA A 44 -13.41 -2.81 12.09
C ALA A 44 -14.66 -2.17 12.73
N PRO A 45 -14.66 -1.72 14.01
CA PRO A 45 -15.80 -1.03 14.60
C PRO A 45 -16.16 0.27 13.87
N LEU A 46 -15.14 1.07 13.49
CA LEU A 46 -15.34 2.33 12.77
C LEU A 46 -15.97 2.09 11.40
N ILE A 47 -15.43 1.13 10.64
CA ILE A 47 -15.93 0.75 9.32
C ILE A 47 -17.38 0.26 9.41
N ALA A 48 -17.72 -0.50 10.46
CA ALA A 48 -19.09 -0.95 10.73
C ALA A 48 -20.03 0.23 11.03
N GLN A 49 -19.61 1.18 11.86
CA GLN A 49 -20.39 2.39 12.18
C GLN A 49 -20.65 3.26 10.93
N MET A 50 -19.72 3.28 9.99
CA MET A 50 -19.88 4.00 8.72
C MET A 50 -20.79 3.27 7.71
N GLY A 51 -21.29 2.08 8.03
CA GLY A 51 -22.21 1.30 7.19
C GLY A 51 -21.52 0.58 6.02
N PHE A 52 -20.19 0.45 6.02
CA PHE A 52 -19.49 -0.31 5.00
C PHE A 52 -19.72 -1.82 5.14
N PRO A 53 -19.83 -2.56 4.01
CA PRO A 53 -19.96 -4.01 4.06
C PRO A 53 -18.68 -4.69 4.53
N ALA A 54 -18.81 -5.87 5.15
CA ALA A 54 -17.68 -6.72 5.57
C ALA A 54 -16.57 -5.97 6.35
N PRO A 55 -16.87 -5.28 7.46
CA PRO A 55 -15.97 -4.36 8.15
C PRO A 55 -14.64 -4.99 8.57
N VAL A 56 -14.65 -6.26 8.97
CA VAL A 56 -13.42 -6.99 9.35
C VAL A 56 -12.49 -7.18 8.15
N ILE A 57 -13.05 -7.56 7.00
CA ILE A 57 -12.27 -7.78 5.78
C ILE A 57 -11.66 -6.47 5.31
N LEU A 58 -12.44 -5.38 5.29
CA LEU A 58 -11.96 -4.06 4.92
C LEU A 58 -10.89 -3.55 5.89
N ALA A 59 -11.05 -3.76 7.20
CA ALA A 59 -10.07 -3.38 8.20
C ALA A 59 -8.73 -4.11 8.02
N LEU A 60 -8.77 -5.42 7.75
CA LEU A 60 -7.58 -6.22 7.44
C LEU A 60 -6.92 -5.78 6.14
N TRP A 61 -7.71 -5.51 5.09
CA TRP A 61 -7.22 -5.02 3.81
C TRP A 61 -6.54 -3.65 3.94
N VAL A 62 -7.12 -2.70 4.68
CA VAL A 62 -6.49 -1.40 4.95
C VAL A 62 -5.19 -1.60 5.74
N THR A 63 -5.19 -2.45 6.77
CA THR A 63 -3.99 -2.76 7.56
C THR A 63 -2.88 -3.34 6.69
N PHE A 64 -3.20 -4.29 5.80
CA PHE A 64 -2.25 -4.85 4.84
C PHE A 64 -1.66 -3.77 3.93
N ASN A 65 -2.49 -2.89 3.36
CA ASN A 65 -2.03 -1.81 2.47
C ASN A 65 -1.10 -0.82 3.19
N GLU A 66 -1.43 -0.43 4.41
CA GLU A 66 -0.65 0.55 5.17
C GLU A 66 0.59 -0.04 5.85
N SER A 67 0.73 -1.35 5.89
CA SER A 67 1.91 -2.04 6.43
C SER A 67 2.75 -2.67 5.32
N ILE A 68 2.43 -3.90 4.95
CA ILE A 68 3.20 -4.67 3.97
C ILE A 68 3.12 -4.03 2.59
N GLY A 69 1.92 -3.64 2.14
CA GLY A 69 1.71 -2.98 0.84
C GLY A 69 2.53 -1.71 0.71
N ALA A 70 2.54 -0.88 1.73
CA ALA A 70 3.30 0.38 1.76
C ALA A 70 4.82 0.15 1.74
N LEU A 71 5.34 -0.88 2.42
CA LEU A 71 6.74 -1.29 2.34
C LEU A 71 7.12 -1.79 0.93
N LEU A 72 6.26 -2.60 0.31
CA LEU A 72 6.48 -3.10 -1.05
C LEU A 72 6.51 -1.96 -2.07
N ILE A 73 5.61 -0.96 -1.92
CA ILE A 73 5.65 0.28 -2.72
C ILE A 73 7.00 1.00 -2.51
N GLY A 74 7.46 1.12 -1.27
CA GLY A 74 8.74 1.71 -0.92
C GLY A 74 9.92 1.02 -1.63
N CYS A 75 9.92 -0.31 -1.66
CA CYS A 75 10.91 -1.12 -2.40
C CYS A 75 10.73 -1.07 -3.93
N GLY A 76 9.58 -0.58 -4.42
CA GLY A 76 9.24 -0.56 -5.83
C GLY A 76 8.90 -1.94 -6.40
N LEU A 77 8.19 -2.74 -5.61
CA LEU A 77 7.67 -4.04 -6.01
C LEU A 77 6.15 -3.97 -6.16
N PHE A 78 5.64 -4.41 -7.32
CA PHE A 78 4.22 -4.32 -7.69
C PHE A 78 3.62 -2.92 -7.49
N THR A 79 4.42 -1.88 -7.70
CA THR A 79 4.12 -0.50 -7.31
C THR A 79 2.76 -0.03 -7.83
N ARG A 80 2.43 -0.26 -9.11
CA ARG A 80 1.17 0.20 -9.69
C ARG A 80 -0.05 -0.47 -9.07
N VAL A 81 -0.01 -1.79 -8.90
CA VAL A 81 -1.14 -2.57 -8.33
C VAL A 81 -1.38 -2.18 -6.88
N LEU A 82 -0.30 -2.09 -6.10
CA LEU A 82 -0.38 -1.70 -4.69
C LEU A 82 -0.77 -0.23 -4.53
N ALA A 83 -0.33 0.65 -5.44
CA ALA A 83 -0.73 2.06 -5.43
C ALA A 83 -2.24 2.24 -5.68
N ILE A 84 -2.86 1.46 -6.57
CA ILE A 84 -4.33 1.44 -6.74
C ILE A 84 -4.99 1.04 -5.42
N SER A 85 -4.55 -0.09 -4.86
CA SER A 85 -5.11 -0.64 -3.62
C SER A 85 -4.97 0.35 -2.46
N ALA A 86 -3.80 0.98 -2.30
CA ALA A 86 -3.54 1.98 -1.27
C ALA A 86 -4.34 3.27 -1.51
N ALA A 87 -4.47 3.73 -2.75
CA ALA A 87 -5.29 4.89 -3.09
C ALA A 87 -6.77 4.69 -2.74
N LEU A 88 -7.33 3.50 -3.00
CA LEU A 88 -8.69 3.17 -2.59
C LEU A 88 -8.84 3.19 -1.06
N GLY A 89 -7.87 2.64 -0.32
CA GLY A 89 -7.83 2.71 1.15
C GLY A 89 -7.79 4.15 1.66
N MET A 90 -6.94 5.01 1.06
CA MET A 90 -6.84 6.43 1.43
C MET A 90 -8.09 7.22 1.06
N ALA A 91 -8.77 6.88 -0.04
CA ALA A 91 -10.07 7.49 -0.38
C ALA A 91 -11.14 7.15 0.67
N GLY A 92 -11.18 5.90 1.15
CA GLY A 92 -12.03 5.49 2.27
C GLY A 92 -11.67 6.22 3.56
N ALA A 93 -10.38 6.34 3.89
CA ALA A 93 -9.91 7.10 5.06
C ALA A 93 -10.26 8.58 4.96
N LEU A 94 -10.11 9.19 3.79
CA LEU A 94 -10.50 10.58 3.53
C LEU A 94 -12.00 10.78 3.75
N TYR A 95 -12.83 9.90 3.18
CA TYR A 95 -14.28 9.94 3.38
C TYR A 95 -14.67 9.86 4.84
N THR A 96 -14.08 8.93 5.60
CA THR A 96 -14.38 8.78 7.04
C THR A 96 -13.92 9.98 7.84
N SER A 97 -12.71 10.50 7.60
CA SER A 97 -12.19 11.68 8.31
C SER A 97 -13.05 12.92 8.09
N VAL A 98 -13.50 13.17 6.85
CA VAL A 98 -14.40 14.28 6.52
C VAL A 98 -15.76 14.10 7.23
N ARG A 99 -16.30 12.90 7.25
CA ARG A 99 -17.61 12.61 7.90
C ARG A 99 -17.56 12.75 9.42
N LEU A 100 -16.40 12.48 10.05
CA LEU A 100 -16.22 12.56 11.49
C LEU A 100 -15.68 13.93 11.95
N GLY A 101 -15.35 14.83 11.03
CA GLY A 101 -14.74 16.12 11.36
C GLY A 101 -13.30 16.00 11.89
N GLU A 102 -12.61 14.90 11.54
CA GLU A 102 -11.21 14.65 11.90
C GLU A 102 -10.24 15.24 10.86
N ASP A 103 -8.93 15.15 11.13
CA ASP A 103 -7.88 15.59 10.21
C ASP A 103 -7.85 14.75 8.91
N TRP A 104 -8.49 15.30 7.88
CA TRP A 104 -8.56 14.70 6.56
C TRP A 104 -7.32 14.96 5.69
N LEU A 105 -6.50 15.97 6.04
CA LEU A 105 -5.38 16.41 5.20
C LEU A 105 -4.37 15.29 4.98
N ARG A 106 -4.10 14.51 6.01
CA ARG A 106 -3.18 13.37 5.95
C ARG A 106 -3.61 12.32 4.94
N ALA A 107 -4.88 11.91 4.99
CA ALA A 107 -5.43 10.95 4.03
C ALA A 107 -5.41 11.50 2.61
N ALA A 108 -5.72 12.77 2.40
CA ALA A 108 -5.65 13.44 1.11
C ALA A 108 -4.22 13.48 0.55
N LEU A 109 -3.22 13.81 1.36
CA LEU A 109 -1.81 13.83 0.93
C LEU A 109 -1.33 12.44 0.49
N TYR A 110 -1.60 11.39 1.26
CA TYR A 110 -1.24 10.03 0.86
C TYR A 110 -2.01 9.57 -0.38
N LEU A 111 -3.28 9.94 -0.53
CA LEU A 111 -4.05 9.65 -1.74
C LEU A 111 -3.38 10.25 -2.97
N ILE A 112 -2.98 11.53 -2.93
CA ILE A 112 -2.27 12.20 -4.02
C ILE A 112 -0.95 11.49 -4.34
N VAL A 113 -0.17 11.11 -3.34
CA VAL A 113 1.10 10.37 -3.52
C VAL A 113 0.86 9.03 -4.22
N PHE A 114 -0.13 8.25 -3.80
CA PHE A 114 -0.42 6.96 -4.42
C PHE A 114 -0.99 7.10 -5.83
N LEU A 115 -1.79 8.13 -6.11
CA LEU A 115 -2.24 8.44 -7.47
C LEU A 115 -1.05 8.86 -8.37
N ALA A 116 -0.12 9.66 -7.86
CA ALA A 116 1.09 10.00 -8.58
C ALA A 116 1.95 8.76 -8.90
N LEU A 117 2.13 7.84 -7.94
CA LEU A 117 2.85 6.58 -8.15
C LEU A 117 2.12 5.63 -9.11
N LEU A 118 0.79 5.62 -9.12
CA LEU A 118 -0.01 4.87 -10.09
C LEU A 118 0.26 5.34 -11.51
N LEU A 119 0.27 6.66 -11.73
CA LEU A 119 0.45 7.26 -13.05
C LEU A 119 1.90 7.11 -13.55
N THR A 120 2.87 7.35 -12.69
CA THR A 120 4.29 7.35 -13.04
C THR A 120 4.94 5.97 -12.96
N GLY A 121 4.43 5.08 -12.11
CA GLY A 121 5.03 3.78 -11.83
C GLY A 121 6.22 3.87 -10.87
N ALA A 122 6.99 2.77 -10.80
CA ALA A 122 8.07 2.61 -9.81
C ALA A 122 9.38 3.34 -10.13
N GLY A 123 9.60 3.76 -11.40
CA GLY A 123 10.85 4.39 -11.85
C GLY A 123 12.01 3.39 -12.04
N LYS A 124 13.18 3.91 -12.46
CA LYS A 124 14.34 3.08 -12.78
C LYS A 124 14.97 2.38 -11.58
N TYR A 125 14.92 2.99 -10.41
CA TYR A 125 15.47 2.45 -9.15
C TYR A 125 14.47 1.53 -8.41
N SER A 126 13.75 0.67 -9.14
CA SER A 126 12.75 -0.23 -8.58
C SER A 126 13.11 -1.68 -8.78
N ILE A 127 12.62 -2.55 -7.89
CA ILE A 127 12.72 -4.00 -8.04
C ILE A 127 11.94 -4.44 -9.27
N ASP A 128 10.79 -3.84 -9.58
CA ASP A 128 10.00 -4.13 -10.77
C ASP A 128 10.85 -3.98 -12.04
N ARG A 129 11.63 -2.90 -12.16
CA ARG A 129 12.50 -2.67 -13.31
C ARG A 129 13.66 -3.67 -13.39
N ALA A 130 14.24 -4.03 -12.26
CA ALA A 130 15.31 -5.04 -12.22
C ALA A 130 14.81 -6.42 -12.67
N LEU A 131 13.57 -6.77 -12.31
CA LEU A 131 12.93 -8.02 -12.74
C LEU A 131 12.60 -8.02 -14.24
N GLU A 132 12.13 -6.90 -14.80
CA GLU A 132 11.89 -6.75 -16.24
C GLU A 132 13.17 -6.96 -17.05
N ILE A 133 14.28 -6.34 -16.65
CA ILE A 133 15.58 -6.47 -17.33
C ILE A 133 16.06 -7.92 -17.28
N ARG A 134 15.96 -8.58 -16.13
CA ARG A 134 16.32 -10.01 -15.98
C ARG A 134 15.49 -10.92 -16.88
N LYS A 135 14.19 -10.64 -16.99
CA LYS A 135 13.27 -11.40 -17.84
C LYS A 135 13.62 -11.22 -19.32
N ALA A 136 13.89 -10.01 -19.76
CA ALA A 136 14.30 -9.69 -21.13
C ALA A 136 15.61 -10.42 -21.52
N ASN A 137 16.62 -10.38 -20.65
CA ASN A 137 17.90 -11.06 -20.89
C ASN A 137 17.75 -12.59 -20.97
N ARG A 138 16.88 -13.19 -20.16
CA ARG A 138 16.60 -14.64 -20.24
C ARG A 138 15.87 -15.04 -21.53
N SER A 139 15.01 -14.17 -22.05
CA SER A 139 14.33 -14.41 -23.32
C SER A 139 15.30 -14.35 -24.49
N ALA A 140 16.21 -13.37 -24.52
CA ALA A 140 17.23 -13.25 -25.53
C ALA A 140 18.17 -14.48 -25.59
N SER A 141 18.67 -14.93 -24.42
CA SER A 141 19.55 -16.12 -24.37
C SER A 141 18.89 -17.43 -24.81
N ARG A 142 17.56 -17.55 -24.65
CA ARG A 142 16.81 -18.73 -25.14
C ARG A 142 16.66 -18.71 -26.67
N THR A 143 16.51 -17.54 -27.27
CA THR A 143 16.37 -17.42 -28.72
C THR A 143 17.68 -17.76 -29.42
N ASP A 144 18.82 -17.32 -28.88
CA ASP A 144 20.15 -17.62 -29.44
C ASP A 144 20.49 -19.10 -29.36
N SER A 145 20.08 -19.79 -28.29
CA SER A 145 20.31 -21.24 -28.15
C SER A 145 19.38 -22.11 -29.02
N ALA A 146 18.28 -21.56 -29.54
CA ALA A 146 17.37 -22.29 -30.44
C ALA A 146 17.72 -22.15 -31.93
N THR A 147 18.61 -21.21 -32.27
CA THR A 147 19.06 -20.94 -33.66
C THR A 147 20.47 -21.46 -33.95
N SER A 148 21.16 -22.03 -32.99
CA SER A 148 22.46 -22.74 -33.14
C SER A 148 22.25 -24.28 -33.17
#